data_22183905fb414a87bd2a91d0281b4a0f
#
_entry.id   22183905fb414a87bd2a91d0281b4a0f
#
_cell.length_a   1.000
_cell.length_b   1.000
_cell.length_c   1.000
_cell.angle_alpha   90.00
_cell.angle_beta   90.00
_cell.angle_gamma   90.00
#
_symmetry.space_group_name_H-M   'P 1'
#
loop_
_entity.id
_entity.type
_entity.pdbx_description
1 polymer ?
#
loop_
_entity_poly.entity_id
_entity_poly.type
_entity_poly.pdbx_seq_one_letter_code
_entity_poly.pdbx_strand_id
1 'polypeptide(L)'
;MEELIRRAARDLVNSNYAIALTGAGISTESGIPDFRGPKGIWTLDPEAERRAYQTYHKFLTDPKEYWEERLSRKSLLGDLEKAQPNQGHYALAELERMGIIKCVITQNIDNLHRRAGSRNVIEYHGNAFKLRCLNCGGRFDAYEFDLEGLRREGKLPPRCPTCNSALKSDVVHFKEPIPKDVSDQSLEEVSKCDLMLICGTSAVVYPFAALPRIARERVVKKEGKWSPVTIIEINAEPTPLTEEGISDYIIQAKTGEALPKIVEEIRRIK
;
A
#
# COMPACT_ATOMS: atom_id res chain seq x y z
N MET A 1 13.54 18.57 12.36
CA MET A 1 13.55 17.24 11.70
C MET A 1 14.32 16.21 12.53
N GLU A 2 15.58 16.41 12.88
CA GLU A 2 16.39 15.43 13.65
C GLU A 2 15.79 15.05 15.00
N GLU A 3 15.21 15.99 15.73
CA GLU A 3 14.55 15.73 17.01
C GLU A 3 13.33 14.78 16.84
N LEU A 4 12.52 15.00 15.79
CA LEU A 4 11.39 14.13 15.46
C LEU A 4 11.83 12.74 15.02
N ILE A 5 12.95 12.62 14.30
CA ILE A 5 13.56 11.34 13.92
C ILE A 5 13.98 10.56 15.18
N ARG A 6 14.67 11.21 16.12
CA ARG A 6 15.06 10.59 17.41
C ARG A 6 13.84 10.22 18.25
N ARG A 7 12.79 11.05 18.24
CA ARG A 7 11.52 10.75 18.89
C ARG A 7 10.88 9.50 18.28
N ALA A 8 10.74 9.46 16.95
CA ALA A 8 10.15 8.32 16.24
C ALA A 8 10.95 7.02 16.48
N ALA A 9 12.28 7.11 16.51
CA ALA A 9 13.13 5.96 16.84
C ALA A 9 12.85 5.42 18.25
N ARG A 10 12.75 6.30 19.27
CA ARG A 10 12.37 5.89 20.63
C ARG A 10 10.95 5.32 20.71
N ASP A 11 9.98 5.98 20.08
CA ASP A 11 8.59 5.52 20.08
C ASP A 11 8.47 4.12 19.44
N LEU A 12 9.19 3.88 18.34
CA LEU A 12 9.24 2.58 17.65
C LEU A 12 9.93 1.49 18.51
N VAL A 13 11.03 1.81 19.18
CA VAL A 13 11.73 0.84 20.06
C VAL A 13 10.87 0.47 21.27
N ASN A 14 10.11 1.42 21.79
CA ASN A 14 9.24 1.22 22.96
C ASN A 14 7.87 0.61 22.62
N SER A 15 7.56 0.49 21.32
CA SER A 15 6.33 -0.15 20.87
C SER A 15 6.42 -1.67 20.99
N ASN A 16 5.34 -2.30 21.45
CA ASN A 16 5.22 -3.76 21.47
C ASN A 16 4.78 -4.31 20.11
N TYR A 17 3.95 -3.56 19.40
CA TYR A 17 3.38 -3.97 18.11
C TYR A 17 3.21 -2.77 17.17
N ALA A 18 4.29 -2.39 16.51
CA ALA A 18 4.22 -1.35 15.49
C ALA A 18 3.88 -1.92 14.10
N ILE A 19 3.00 -1.24 13.37
CA ILE A 19 2.69 -1.52 11.97
C ILE A 19 2.97 -0.30 11.11
N ALA A 20 3.19 -0.52 9.81
CA ALA A 20 3.36 0.57 8.84
C ALA A 20 2.21 0.59 7.84
N LEU A 21 1.65 1.77 7.56
CA LEU A 21 0.73 2.03 6.45
C LEU A 21 1.43 2.82 5.37
N THR A 22 1.35 2.39 4.11
CA THR A 22 2.04 3.06 3.01
C THR A 22 1.12 3.36 1.82
N GLY A 23 1.47 4.41 1.06
CA GLY A 23 0.80 4.79 -0.17
C GLY A 23 1.77 5.23 -1.25
N ALA A 24 1.27 5.84 -2.33
CA ALA A 24 2.03 6.14 -3.53
C ALA A 24 3.26 7.03 -3.28
N GLY A 25 3.22 7.89 -2.25
CA GLY A 25 4.32 8.78 -1.91
C GLY A 25 5.63 8.05 -1.56
N ILE A 26 5.58 6.81 -1.02
CA ILE A 26 6.80 6.04 -0.76
C ILE A 26 7.49 5.59 -2.06
N SER A 27 6.73 5.42 -3.15
CA SER A 27 7.24 4.92 -4.43
C SER A 27 7.66 6.02 -5.42
N THR A 28 7.47 7.31 -5.08
CA THR A 28 7.84 8.43 -5.96
C THR A 28 9.35 8.49 -6.22
N GLU A 29 10.17 8.13 -5.23
CA GLU A 29 11.63 8.04 -5.35
C GLU A 29 12.08 6.80 -6.13
N SER A 30 11.16 5.90 -6.47
CA SER A 30 11.36 4.77 -7.40
C SER A 30 10.95 5.08 -8.84
N GLY A 31 10.54 6.34 -9.11
CA GLY A 31 10.08 6.79 -10.43
C GLY A 31 8.61 6.48 -10.72
N ILE A 32 7.84 6.00 -9.75
CA ILE A 32 6.40 5.76 -9.90
C ILE A 32 5.65 7.03 -9.46
N PRO A 33 4.86 7.67 -10.34
CA PRO A 33 4.12 8.86 -9.97
C PRO A 33 3.06 8.56 -8.90
N ASP A 34 2.81 9.52 -8.03
CA ASP A 34 1.65 9.49 -7.15
C ASP A 34 0.36 9.88 -7.92
N PHE A 35 -0.78 9.90 -7.22
CA PHE A 35 -2.07 10.19 -7.85
C PHE A 35 -2.49 11.65 -7.72
N ARG A 36 -2.22 12.32 -6.61
CA ARG A 36 -2.78 13.64 -6.24
C ARG A 36 -1.75 14.71 -5.91
N GLY A 37 -0.47 14.38 -5.88
CA GLY A 37 0.60 15.37 -5.71
C GLY A 37 0.65 16.37 -6.88
N PRO A 38 1.48 17.40 -6.82
CA PRO A 38 1.60 18.42 -7.87
C PRO A 38 1.91 17.85 -9.27
N LYS A 39 2.53 16.66 -9.32
CA LYS A 39 2.81 15.90 -10.55
C LYS A 39 2.04 14.59 -10.61
N GLY A 40 1.00 14.46 -9.81
CA GLY A 40 0.19 13.24 -9.70
C GLY A 40 -0.61 12.96 -10.97
N ILE A 41 -0.89 11.69 -11.21
CA ILE A 41 -1.56 11.21 -12.43
C ILE A 41 -2.91 11.92 -12.64
N TRP A 42 -3.71 12.06 -11.59
CA TRP A 42 -5.05 12.67 -11.69
C TRP A 42 -5.00 14.19 -11.69
N THR A 43 -3.94 14.78 -11.13
CA THR A 43 -3.68 16.22 -11.25
C THR A 43 -3.37 16.60 -12.70
N LEU A 44 -2.62 15.76 -13.41
CA LEU A 44 -2.22 16.00 -14.79
C LEU A 44 -3.27 15.50 -15.82
N ASP A 45 -4.01 14.41 -15.52
CA ASP A 45 -5.06 13.84 -16.37
C ASP A 45 -6.31 13.49 -15.54
N PRO A 46 -7.22 14.45 -15.31
CA PRO A 46 -8.48 14.20 -14.58
C PRO A 46 -9.38 13.15 -15.29
N GLU A 47 -9.26 13.00 -16.61
CA GLU A 47 -9.99 11.97 -17.37
C GLU A 47 -9.50 10.55 -17.02
N ALA A 48 -8.23 10.40 -16.63
CA ALA A 48 -7.72 9.11 -16.14
C ALA A 48 -8.43 8.67 -14.86
N GLU A 49 -8.73 9.59 -13.96
CA GLU A 49 -9.51 9.29 -12.76
C GLU A 49 -10.92 8.82 -13.13
N ARG A 50 -11.61 9.54 -14.04
CA ARG A 50 -12.95 9.16 -14.49
C ARG A 50 -12.95 7.77 -15.14
N ARG A 51 -11.97 7.45 -15.98
CA ARG A 51 -11.83 6.12 -16.59
C ARG A 51 -11.60 5.03 -15.54
N ALA A 52 -10.83 5.32 -14.48
CA ALA A 52 -10.56 4.36 -13.41
C ALA A 52 -11.84 3.91 -12.68
N TYR A 53 -12.83 4.80 -12.53
CA TYR A 53 -14.13 4.46 -11.93
C TYR A 53 -15.00 3.53 -12.78
N GLN A 54 -14.70 3.36 -14.08
CA GLN A 54 -15.46 2.49 -14.99
C GLN A 54 -14.84 1.09 -15.11
N THR A 55 -13.57 0.93 -14.71
CA THR A 55 -12.78 -0.26 -14.98
C THR A 55 -13.36 -1.54 -14.35
N TYR A 56 -13.86 -1.47 -13.11
CA TYR A 56 -14.47 -2.62 -12.46
C TYR A 56 -15.77 -3.07 -13.14
N HIS A 57 -16.64 -2.11 -13.46
CA HIS A 57 -17.88 -2.39 -14.17
C HIS A 57 -17.60 -3.04 -15.54
N LYS A 58 -16.59 -2.56 -16.26
CA LYS A 58 -16.17 -3.15 -17.54
C LYS A 58 -15.78 -4.62 -17.37
N PHE A 59 -15.00 -4.97 -16.35
CA PHE A 59 -14.65 -6.37 -16.09
C PHE A 59 -15.90 -7.23 -15.85
N LEU A 60 -16.89 -6.72 -15.13
CA LEU A 60 -18.12 -7.46 -14.83
C LEU A 60 -19.02 -7.67 -16.06
N THR A 61 -19.04 -6.71 -16.98
CA THR A 61 -19.91 -6.74 -18.17
C THR A 61 -19.25 -7.35 -19.40
N ASP A 62 -17.99 -7.05 -19.62
CA ASP A 62 -17.17 -7.56 -20.74
C ASP A 62 -15.73 -7.82 -20.28
N PRO A 63 -15.46 -8.99 -19.67
CA PRO A 63 -14.10 -9.35 -19.24
C PRO A 63 -13.09 -9.43 -20.40
N LYS A 64 -13.54 -9.72 -21.62
CA LYS A 64 -12.68 -9.77 -22.81
C LYS A 64 -12.20 -8.37 -23.17
N GLU A 65 -13.11 -7.40 -23.31
CA GLU A 65 -12.77 -6.01 -23.60
C GLU A 65 -11.89 -5.39 -22.50
N TYR A 66 -12.17 -5.69 -21.21
CA TYR A 66 -11.31 -5.28 -20.09
C TYR A 66 -9.85 -5.70 -20.30
N TRP A 67 -9.62 -6.96 -20.69
CA TRP A 67 -8.26 -7.47 -20.92
C TRP A 67 -7.62 -6.92 -22.20
N GLU A 68 -8.39 -6.77 -23.29
CA GLU A 68 -7.90 -6.15 -24.53
C GLU A 68 -7.39 -4.72 -24.28
N GLU A 69 -8.16 -3.91 -23.55
CA GLU A 69 -7.74 -2.58 -23.18
C GLU A 69 -6.52 -2.58 -22.25
N ARG A 70 -6.52 -3.45 -21.25
CA ARG A 70 -5.43 -3.53 -20.28
C ARG A 70 -4.10 -3.88 -20.95
N LEU A 71 -4.10 -4.79 -21.89
CA LEU A 71 -2.89 -5.23 -22.62
C LEU A 71 -2.48 -4.24 -23.72
N SER A 72 -3.41 -3.44 -24.25
CA SER A 72 -3.12 -2.46 -25.31
C SER A 72 -2.61 -1.11 -24.78
N ARG A 73 -2.93 -0.76 -23.53
CA ARG A 73 -2.58 0.55 -22.96
C ARG A 73 -1.23 0.53 -22.26
N LYS A 74 -0.44 1.60 -22.45
CA LYS A 74 0.69 1.87 -21.57
C LYS A 74 0.18 2.15 -20.15
N SER A 75 0.83 1.57 -19.15
CA SER A 75 0.51 1.83 -17.77
C SER A 75 0.68 3.31 -17.43
N LEU A 76 -0.32 3.91 -16.77
CA LEU A 76 -0.24 5.27 -16.22
C LEU A 76 0.79 5.38 -15.09
N LEU A 77 1.10 4.26 -14.44
CA LEU A 77 2.11 4.17 -13.37
C LEU A 77 3.53 3.99 -13.93
N GLY A 78 3.72 4.08 -15.25
CA GLY A 78 5.00 3.80 -15.89
C GLY A 78 5.29 2.31 -15.98
N ASP A 79 6.57 1.98 -16.12
CA ASP A 79 7.04 0.60 -16.22
C ASP A 79 7.31 0.05 -14.81
N LEU A 80 6.29 -0.54 -14.19
CA LEU A 80 6.38 -1.11 -12.85
C LEU A 80 7.41 -2.27 -12.77
N GLU A 81 7.66 -2.97 -13.87
CA GLU A 81 8.63 -4.08 -13.90
C GLU A 81 10.06 -3.56 -13.72
N LYS A 82 10.37 -2.40 -14.29
CA LYS A 82 11.68 -1.76 -14.17
C LYS A 82 11.88 -0.97 -12.89
N ALA A 83 10.80 -0.54 -12.24
CA ALA A 83 10.90 0.22 -11.00
C ALA A 83 11.66 -0.61 -9.93
N GLN A 84 12.56 0.05 -9.20
CA GLN A 84 13.33 -0.60 -8.13
C GLN A 84 12.92 -0.06 -6.76
N PRO A 85 12.95 -0.88 -5.70
CA PRO A 85 12.76 -0.39 -4.35
C PRO A 85 13.75 0.75 -4.04
N ASN A 86 13.31 1.77 -3.34
CA ASN A 86 14.16 2.86 -2.85
C ASN A 86 14.48 2.70 -1.35
N GLN A 87 15.26 3.62 -0.81
CA GLN A 87 15.72 3.59 0.57
C GLN A 87 14.60 3.49 1.60
N GLY A 88 13.41 4.06 1.31
CA GLY A 88 12.24 3.95 2.18
C GLY A 88 11.73 2.51 2.29
N HIS A 89 11.66 1.80 1.16
CA HIS A 89 11.25 0.39 1.14
C HIS A 89 12.26 -0.49 1.89
N TYR A 90 13.56 -0.30 1.64
CA TYR A 90 14.61 -1.06 2.33
C TYR A 90 14.64 -0.78 3.83
N ALA A 91 14.39 0.47 4.24
CA ALA A 91 14.31 0.82 5.65
C ALA A 91 13.14 0.14 6.38
N LEU A 92 11.96 0.06 5.74
CA LEU A 92 10.82 -0.68 6.32
C LEU A 92 11.10 -2.18 6.41
N ALA A 93 11.72 -2.76 5.38
CA ALA A 93 12.14 -4.17 5.41
C ALA A 93 13.17 -4.44 6.53
N GLU A 94 14.09 -3.51 6.76
CA GLU A 94 15.06 -3.58 7.85
C GLU A 94 14.38 -3.47 9.23
N LEU A 95 13.42 -2.54 9.41
CA LEU A 95 12.63 -2.44 10.65
C LEU A 95 11.84 -3.73 10.93
N GLU A 96 11.32 -4.38 9.89
CA GLU A 96 10.66 -5.68 10.01
C GLU A 96 11.68 -6.75 10.44
N ARG A 97 12.86 -6.81 9.80
CA ARG A 97 13.94 -7.75 10.16
C ARG A 97 14.43 -7.54 11.60
N MET A 98 14.47 -6.31 12.09
CA MET A 98 14.78 -5.97 13.48
C MET A 98 13.65 -6.34 14.46
N GLY A 99 12.51 -6.81 13.98
CA GLY A 99 11.34 -7.17 14.78
C GLY A 99 10.57 -5.96 15.32
N ILE A 100 10.80 -4.76 14.81
CA ILE A 100 10.13 -3.51 15.22
C ILE A 100 8.79 -3.40 14.49
N ILE A 101 8.79 -3.29 13.17
CA ILE A 101 7.57 -3.31 12.36
C ILE A 101 7.12 -4.77 12.21
N LYS A 102 5.85 -5.05 12.53
CA LYS A 102 5.27 -6.40 12.47
C LYS A 102 4.57 -6.67 11.14
N CYS A 103 4.02 -5.63 10.51
CA CYS A 103 3.28 -5.72 9.27
C CYS A 103 3.37 -4.40 8.49
N VAL A 104 3.41 -4.48 7.17
CA VAL A 104 3.22 -3.35 6.26
C VAL A 104 1.87 -3.53 5.57
N ILE A 105 0.95 -2.56 5.72
CA ILE A 105 -0.30 -2.50 4.97
C ILE A 105 -0.13 -1.44 3.89
N THR A 106 -0.12 -1.85 2.62
CA THR A 106 0.14 -0.92 1.52
C THR A 106 -1.04 -0.75 0.59
N GLN A 107 -1.30 0.49 0.15
CA GLN A 107 -2.20 0.80 -0.96
C GLN A 107 -1.56 0.54 -2.33
N ASN A 108 -0.23 0.41 -2.36
CA ASN A 108 0.52 0.30 -3.59
C ASN A 108 0.38 -1.09 -4.21
N ILE A 109 0.36 -1.12 -5.53
CA ILE A 109 0.23 -2.33 -6.34
C ILE A 109 1.54 -2.72 -7.03
N ASP A 110 2.65 -2.02 -6.71
CA ASP A 110 3.93 -2.04 -7.42
C ASP A 110 4.88 -3.18 -7.00
N ASN A 111 4.52 -3.95 -5.97
CA ASN A 111 5.32 -5.06 -5.41
C ASN A 111 6.67 -4.64 -4.78
N LEU A 112 6.95 -3.33 -4.60
CA LEU A 112 8.28 -2.86 -4.18
C LEU A 112 8.62 -3.24 -2.73
N HIS A 113 7.65 -3.29 -1.82
CA HIS A 113 7.89 -3.74 -0.45
C HIS A 113 8.42 -5.19 -0.41
N ARG A 114 7.79 -6.10 -1.15
CA ARG A 114 8.25 -7.51 -1.21
C ARG A 114 9.62 -7.63 -1.87
N ARG A 115 9.85 -6.85 -2.94
CA ARG A 115 11.15 -6.80 -3.64
C ARG A 115 12.26 -6.19 -2.78
N ALA A 116 11.92 -5.33 -1.81
CA ALA A 116 12.85 -4.81 -0.81
C ALA A 116 13.16 -5.80 0.31
N GLY A 117 12.42 -6.92 0.41
CA GLY A 117 12.63 -7.95 1.41
C GLY A 117 11.59 -7.98 2.55
N SER A 118 10.58 -7.13 2.55
CA SER A 118 9.46 -7.22 3.49
C SER A 118 8.68 -8.50 3.27
N ARG A 119 8.39 -9.23 4.34
CA ARG A 119 7.73 -10.54 4.31
C ARG A 119 6.25 -10.45 4.67
N ASN A 120 5.93 -9.72 5.72
CA ASN A 120 4.56 -9.53 6.18
C ASN A 120 3.95 -8.26 5.57
N VAL A 121 3.45 -8.39 4.33
CA VAL A 121 2.88 -7.28 3.56
C VAL A 121 1.44 -7.61 3.19
N ILE A 122 0.50 -6.77 3.62
CA ILE A 122 -0.90 -6.80 3.20
C ILE A 122 -1.07 -5.80 2.05
N GLU A 123 -1.33 -6.31 0.85
CA GLU A 123 -1.53 -5.54 -0.37
C GLU A 123 -3.00 -5.12 -0.47
N TYR A 124 -3.36 -4.02 0.19
CA TYR A 124 -4.74 -3.59 0.43
C TYR A 124 -5.54 -3.38 -0.86
N HIS A 125 -4.89 -2.86 -1.89
CA HIS A 125 -5.47 -2.68 -3.23
C HIS A 125 -4.97 -3.72 -4.23
N GLY A 126 -4.47 -4.86 -3.74
CA GLY A 126 -3.96 -5.94 -4.59
C GLY A 126 -2.56 -5.67 -5.14
N ASN A 127 -2.22 -6.38 -6.23
CA ASN A 127 -0.88 -6.35 -6.82
C ASN A 127 -0.98 -6.41 -8.36
N ALA A 128 -0.24 -5.53 -9.06
CA ALA A 128 -0.26 -5.43 -10.52
C ALA A 128 0.28 -6.68 -11.23
N PHE A 129 1.10 -7.47 -10.52
CA PHE A 129 1.75 -8.70 -11.03
C PHE A 129 0.97 -9.97 -10.70
N LYS A 130 -0.26 -9.84 -10.20
CA LYS A 130 -1.13 -10.97 -9.84
C LYS A 130 -2.49 -10.90 -10.52
N LEU A 131 -3.12 -12.07 -10.60
CA LEU A 131 -4.49 -12.25 -11.05
C LEU A 131 -5.34 -12.76 -9.88
N ARG A 132 -6.62 -12.37 -9.86
CA ARG A 132 -7.58 -12.81 -8.84
C ARG A 132 -8.84 -13.38 -9.50
N CYS A 133 -9.30 -14.49 -8.97
CA CYS A 133 -10.60 -15.05 -9.30
C CYS A 133 -11.66 -14.47 -8.35
N LEU A 134 -12.63 -13.75 -8.87
CA LEU A 134 -13.72 -13.19 -8.06
C LEU A 134 -14.72 -14.27 -7.57
N ASN A 135 -14.74 -15.46 -8.21
CA ASN A 135 -15.64 -16.53 -7.84
C ASN A 135 -15.14 -17.39 -6.68
N CYS A 136 -13.88 -17.87 -6.76
CA CYS A 136 -13.32 -18.77 -5.74
C CYS A 136 -12.29 -18.08 -4.82
N GLY A 137 -11.99 -16.79 -5.03
CA GLY A 137 -10.99 -16.05 -4.27
C GLY A 137 -9.53 -16.40 -4.61
N GLY A 138 -9.28 -17.36 -5.51
CA GLY A 138 -7.94 -17.79 -5.90
C GLY A 138 -7.09 -16.63 -6.43
N ARG A 139 -5.80 -16.60 -6.05
CA ARG A 139 -4.85 -15.56 -6.39
C ARG A 139 -3.61 -16.22 -7.00
N PHE A 140 -3.20 -15.76 -8.17
CA PHE A 140 -2.17 -16.40 -9.01
C PHE A 140 -1.16 -15.36 -9.48
N ASP A 141 0.08 -15.78 -9.74
CA ASP A 141 1.07 -14.90 -10.38
C ASP A 141 0.71 -14.70 -11.86
N ALA A 142 0.74 -13.44 -12.33
CA ALA A 142 0.40 -13.12 -13.71
C ALA A 142 1.35 -13.78 -14.72
N TYR A 143 2.60 -14.04 -14.31
CA TYR A 143 3.60 -14.72 -15.15
C TYR A 143 3.30 -16.19 -15.44
N GLU A 144 2.39 -16.81 -14.70
CA GLU A 144 1.91 -18.17 -14.97
C GLU A 144 0.98 -18.24 -16.19
N PHE A 145 0.58 -17.08 -16.72
CA PHE A 145 -0.37 -16.95 -17.83
C PHE A 145 0.27 -16.22 -19.01
N ASP A 146 0.30 -16.84 -20.19
CA ASP A 146 0.67 -16.15 -21.44
C ASP A 146 -0.47 -15.26 -21.92
N LEU A 147 -0.62 -14.09 -21.26
CA LEU A 147 -1.70 -13.14 -21.55
C LEU A 147 -1.65 -12.62 -23.00
N GLU A 148 -0.47 -12.40 -23.54
CA GLU A 148 -0.29 -11.95 -24.92
C GLU A 148 -0.59 -13.08 -25.93
N GLY A 149 -0.25 -14.33 -25.60
CA GLY A 149 -0.63 -15.51 -26.39
C GLY A 149 -2.13 -15.69 -26.40
N LEU A 150 -2.79 -15.61 -25.24
CA LEU A 150 -4.25 -15.68 -25.13
C LEU A 150 -4.94 -14.57 -25.94
N ARG A 151 -4.36 -13.37 -25.96
CA ARG A 151 -4.85 -12.25 -26.75
C ARG A 151 -4.75 -12.56 -28.26
N ARG A 152 -3.57 -12.97 -28.74
CA ARG A 152 -3.35 -13.32 -30.15
C ARG A 152 -4.28 -14.44 -30.63
N GLU A 153 -4.58 -15.39 -29.75
CA GLU A 153 -5.48 -16.53 -30.05
C GLU A 153 -6.97 -16.19 -29.87
N GLY A 154 -7.33 -14.97 -29.43
CA GLY A 154 -8.70 -14.56 -29.16
C GLY A 154 -9.35 -15.28 -27.95
N LYS A 155 -8.52 -15.84 -27.05
CA LYS A 155 -8.95 -16.66 -25.90
C LYS A 155 -9.04 -15.85 -24.58
N LEU A 156 -8.93 -14.53 -24.59
CA LEU A 156 -9.18 -13.70 -23.42
C LEU A 156 -10.65 -13.79 -22.97
N PRO A 157 -10.93 -13.69 -21.67
CA PRO A 157 -10.03 -13.51 -20.53
C PRO A 157 -9.30 -14.80 -20.12
N PRO A 158 -8.17 -14.71 -19.36
CA PRO A 158 -7.55 -15.88 -18.75
C PRO A 158 -8.53 -16.57 -17.80
N ARG A 159 -8.41 -17.88 -17.66
CA ARG A 159 -9.32 -18.70 -16.88
C ARG A 159 -8.68 -19.20 -15.58
N CYS A 160 -9.47 -19.20 -14.51
CA CYS A 160 -9.06 -19.69 -13.21
C CYS A 160 -8.77 -21.21 -13.28
N PRO A 161 -7.58 -21.67 -12.89
CA PRO A 161 -7.25 -23.10 -12.88
C PRO A 161 -8.15 -23.93 -11.95
N THR A 162 -8.70 -23.29 -10.90
CA THR A 162 -9.51 -23.99 -9.89
C THR A 162 -10.98 -24.12 -10.28
N CYS A 163 -11.59 -23.06 -10.82
CA CYS A 163 -13.05 -23.03 -11.05
C CYS A 163 -13.46 -22.60 -12.47
N ASN A 164 -12.50 -22.41 -13.36
CA ASN A 164 -12.69 -21.99 -14.75
C ASN A 164 -13.39 -20.64 -14.98
N SER A 165 -13.62 -19.85 -13.92
CA SER A 165 -14.14 -18.49 -14.05
C SER A 165 -13.12 -17.53 -14.65
N ALA A 166 -13.57 -16.42 -15.22
CA ALA A 166 -12.67 -15.37 -15.72
C ALA A 166 -11.79 -14.82 -14.60
N LEU A 167 -10.50 -14.72 -14.85
CA LEU A 167 -9.56 -14.05 -13.96
C LEU A 167 -9.52 -12.55 -14.26
N LYS A 168 -9.48 -11.75 -13.20
CA LYS A 168 -9.22 -10.31 -13.23
C LYS A 168 -7.78 -10.04 -12.82
N SER A 169 -7.21 -8.91 -13.22
CA SER A 169 -6.04 -8.37 -12.51
C SER A 169 -6.34 -8.28 -11.01
N ASP A 170 -5.39 -8.61 -10.16
CA ASP A 170 -5.58 -8.57 -8.70
C ASP A 170 -5.75 -7.13 -8.16
N VAL A 171 -5.43 -6.11 -8.97
CA VAL A 171 -5.64 -4.70 -8.61
C VAL A 171 -7.10 -4.44 -8.27
N VAL A 172 -7.37 -3.92 -7.08
CA VAL A 172 -8.70 -3.48 -6.68
C VAL A 172 -9.00 -2.14 -7.36
N HIS A 173 -10.03 -2.12 -8.17
CA HIS A 173 -10.48 -0.93 -8.89
C HIS A 173 -11.45 -0.09 -8.06
N PHE A 174 -11.68 1.16 -8.46
CA PHE A 174 -12.73 1.98 -7.84
C PHE A 174 -14.09 1.31 -7.95
N LYS A 175 -14.88 1.40 -6.87
CA LYS A 175 -16.18 0.72 -6.68
C LYS A 175 -16.11 -0.81 -6.56
N GLU A 176 -14.93 -1.39 -6.62
CA GLU A 176 -14.72 -2.78 -6.27
C GLU A 176 -14.59 -2.91 -4.75
N PRO A 177 -15.29 -3.86 -4.11
CA PRO A 177 -15.09 -4.10 -2.68
C PRO A 177 -13.68 -4.63 -2.42
N ILE A 178 -13.09 -4.20 -1.30
CA ILE A 178 -11.84 -4.80 -0.82
C ILE A 178 -12.10 -6.29 -0.55
N PRO A 179 -11.26 -7.21 -1.01
CA PRO A 179 -11.42 -8.62 -0.72
C PRO A 179 -11.51 -8.87 0.79
N LYS A 180 -12.45 -9.72 1.20
CA LYS A 180 -12.75 -9.93 2.62
C LYS A 180 -11.53 -10.39 3.41
N ASP A 181 -10.73 -11.29 2.87
CA ASP A 181 -9.48 -11.78 3.44
C ASP A 181 -8.48 -10.64 3.73
N VAL A 182 -8.35 -9.68 2.80
CA VAL A 182 -7.47 -8.52 2.94
C VAL A 182 -7.99 -7.53 3.99
N SER A 183 -9.30 -7.27 3.96
CA SER A 183 -9.95 -6.38 4.93
C SER A 183 -9.84 -6.94 6.35
N ASP A 184 -10.17 -8.22 6.54
CA ASP A 184 -10.12 -8.90 7.84
C ASP A 184 -8.69 -8.90 8.42
N GLN A 185 -7.68 -9.28 7.60
CA GLN A 185 -6.27 -9.23 8.01
C GLN A 185 -5.82 -7.82 8.40
N SER A 186 -6.21 -6.81 7.62
CA SER A 186 -5.85 -5.42 7.92
C SER A 186 -6.45 -4.94 9.24
N LEU A 187 -7.71 -5.25 9.51
CA LEU A 187 -8.38 -4.91 10.76
C LEU A 187 -7.77 -5.69 11.95
N GLU A 188 -7.38 -6.95 11.73
CA GLU A 188 -6.68 -7.74 12.74
C GLU A 188 -5.34 -7.09 13.14
N GLU A 189 -4.52 -6.68 12.17
CA GLU A 189 -3.26 -6.00 12.44
C GLU A 189 -3.47 -4.63 13.13
N VAL A 190 -4.46 -3.86 12.69
CA VAL A 190 -4.86 -2.62 13.36
C VAL A 190 -5.34 -2.87 14.79
N SER A 191 -6.03 -4.00 15.04
CA SER A 191 -6.50 -4.34 16.38
C SER A 191 -5.38 -4.68 17.38
N LYS A 192 -4.22 -5.10 16.90
CA LYS A 192 -3.04 -5.45 17.71
C LYS A 192 -2.12 -4.26 17.95
N CYS A 193 -2.07 -3.29 17.02
CA CYS A 193 -1.03 -2.27 17.05
C CYS A 193 -1.17 -1.31 18.22
N ASP A 194 -0.04 -0.93 18.79
CA ASP A 194 0.09 0.16 19.76
C ASP A 194 0.83 1.38 19.15
N LEU A 195 1.42 1.20 17.95
CA LEU A 195 2.00 2.26 17.15
C LEU A 195 1.70 2.03 15.66
N MET A 196 1.32 3.09 14.97
CA MET A 196 1.10 3.09 13.52
C MET A 196 2.00 4.13 12.86
N LEU A 197 2.88 3.68 11.96
CA LEU A 197 3.76 4.52 11.16
C LEU A 197 3.17 4.70 9.78
N ILE A 198 2.79 5.91 9.41
CA ILE A 198 2.13 6.23 8.14
C ILE A 198 3.15 6.88 7.21
N CYS A 199 3.41 6.28 6.04
CA CYS A 199 4.49 6.68 5.14
C CYS A 199 3.97 6.96 3.72
N GLY A 200 4.10 8.20 3.25
CA GLY A 200 3.82 8.56 1.86
C GLY A 200 2.37 8.35 1.45
N THR A 201 1.42 8.61 2.34
CA THR A 201 -0.01 8.57 2.01
C THR A 201 -0.77 9.68 2.72
N SER A 202 -1.71 10.30 2.01
CA SER A 202 -2.66 11.25 2.60
C SER A 202 -3.83 10.56 3.33
N ALA A 203 -3.96 9.23 3.21
CA ALA A 203 -5.02 8.42 3.80
C ALA A 203 -6.43 9.01 3.60
N VAL A 204 -6.78 9.38 2.36
CA VAL A 204 -8.08 9.95 1.99
C VAL A 204 -9.00 8.97 1.26
N VAL A 205 -8.46 7.85 0.75
CA VAL A 205 -9.23 6.86 -0.02
C VAL A 205 -9.82 5.82 0.92
N TYR A 206 -11.14 5.78 1.02
CA TYR A 206 -11.87 4.77 1.80
C TYR A 206 -11.99 3.45 1.01
N PRO A 207 -11.99 2.28 1.74
CA PRO A 207 -12.01 2.15 3.20
C PRO A 207 -10.63 2.20 3.88
N PHE A 208 -9.50 2.22 3.17
CA PHE A 208 -8.14 2.28 3.76
C PHE A 208 -7.99 3.47 4.73
N ALA A 209 -8.55 4.64 4.38
CA ALA A 209 -8.50 5.86 5.19
C ALA A 209 -9.13 5.71 6.59
N ALA A 210 -9.97 4.70 6.81
CA ALA A 210 -10.53 4.39 8.11
C ALA A 210 -9.50 3.77 9.08
N LEU A 211 -8.48 3.07 8.59
CA LEU A 211 -7.55 2.30 9.42
C LEU A 211 -6.84 3.16 10.48
N PRO A 212 -6.27 4.35 10.17
CA PRO A 212 -5.67 5.22 11.19
C PRO A 212 -6.69 5.71 12.21
N ARG A 213 -7.91 6.01 11.78
CA ARG A 213 -8.98 6.51 12.65
C ARG A 213 -9.44 5.42 13.63
N ILE A 214 -9.65 4.20 13.13
CA ILE A 214 -9.94 3.01 13.96
C ILE A 214 -8.81 2.76 14.98
N ALA A 215 -7.55 2.86 14.57
CA ALA A 215 -6.42 2.72 15.48
C ALA A 215 -6.46 3.79 16.58
N ARG A 216 -6.73 5.06 16.23
CA ARG A 216 -6.74 6.21 17.16
C ARG A 216 -7.80 6.10 18.24
N GLU A 217 -8.95 5.51 17.96
CA GLU A 217 -10.03 5.26 18.93
C GLU A 217 -9.66 4.21 20.00
N ARG A 218 -8.60 3.45 19.76
CA ARG A 218 -8.16 2.40 20.69
C ARG A 218 -7.25 2.94 21.78
N VAL A 219 -7.46 2.42 22.98
CA VAL A 219 -6.60 2.67 24.15
C VAL A 219 -5.80 1.41 24.44
N VAL A 220 -4.50 1.58 24.54
CA VAL A 220 -3.53 0.49 24.75
C VAL A 220 -2.70 0.76 26.02
N LYS A 221 -2.20 -0.31 26.65
CA LYS A 221 -1.33 -0.18 27.83
C LYS A 221 0.13 -0.14 27.39
N LYS A 222 0.79 1.01 27.63
CA LYS A 222 2.22 1.23 27.36
C LYS A 222 2.92 1.59 28.66
N GLU A 223 3.99 0.89 29.01
CA GLU A 223 4.77 1.16 30.22
C GLU A 223 3.91 1.31 31.50
N GLY A 224 2.85 0.49 31.59
CA GLY A 224 1.93 0.52 32.74
C GLY A 224 0.84 1.58 32.69
N LYS A 225 0.85 2.49 31.71
CA LYS A 225 -0.15 3.56 31.51
C LYS A 225 -1.06 3.27 30.32
N TRP A 226 -2.31 3.66 30.42
CA TRP A 226 -3.25 3.62 29.32
C TRP A 226 -3.12 4.87 28.47
N SER A 227 -2.93 4.70 27.16
CA SER A 227 -2.82 5.81 26.18
C SER A 227 -3.41 5.40 24.83
N PRO A 228 -3.85 6.35 24.01
CA PRO A 228 -4.21 6.04 22.62
C PRO A 228 -3.06 5.40 21.85
N VAL A 229 -3.38 4.70 20.74
CA VAL A 229 -2.37 4.22 19.79
C VAL A 229 -1.57 5.41 19.28
N THR A 230 -0.24 5.30 19.29
CA THR A 230 0.64 6.35 18.74
C THR A 230 0.58 6.30 17.20
N ILE A 231 0.32 7.44 16.58
CA ILE A 231 0.28 7.57 15.11
C ILE A 231 1.30 8.59 14.66
N ILE A 232 2.26 8.14 13.85
CA ILE A 232 3.37 8.96 13.33
C ILE A 232 3.24 9.05 11.81
N GLU A 233 3.29 10.24 11.26
CA GLU A 233 3.34 10.44 9.81
C GLU A 233 4.75 10.76 9.32
N ILE A 234 5.13 10.19 8.17
CA ILE A 234 6.27 10.61 7.36
C ILE A 234 5.72 10.94 5.98
N ASN A 235 5.62 12.22 5.67
CA ASN A 235 5.06 12.69 4.42
C ASN A 235 5.71 14.01 4.00
N ALA A 236 5.68 14.33 2.70
CA ALA A 236 6.25 15.57 2.17
C ALA A 236 5.47 16.82 2.65
N GLU A 237 4.15 16.66 2.87
CA GLU A 237 3.23 17.72 3.26
C GLU A 237 2.31 17.22 4.37
N PRO A 238 1.73 18.13 5.19
CA PRO A 238 0.65 17.78 6.12
C PRO A 238 -0.51 17.11 5.41
N THR A 239 -1.21 16.25 6.13
CA THR A 239 -2.34 15.46 5.61
C THR A 239 -3.61 15.77 6.40
N PRO A 240 -4.79 15.34 5.94
CA PRO A 240 -6.00 15.42 6.76
C PRO A 240 -5.85 14.75 8.14
N LEU A 241 -5.01 13.71 8.27
CA LEU A 241 -4.76 13.09 9.59
C LEU A 241 -4.02 14.04 10.54
N THR A 242 -3.10 14.85 10.01
CA THR A 242 -2.42 15.92 10.78
C THR A 242 -3.41 17.00 11.19
N GLU A 243 -4.24 17.46 10.24
CA GLU A 243 -5.21 18.54 10.43
C GLU A 243 -6.34 18.15 11.40
N GLU A 244 -6.80 16.92 11.33
CA GLU A 244 -7.84 16.35 12.21
C GLU A 244 -7.30 15.95 13.61
N GLY A 245 -5.97 16.06 13.85
CA GLY A 245 -5.35 15.63 15.11
C GLY A 245 -5.39 14.12 15.35
N ILE A 246 -5.49 13.33 14.27
CA ILE A 246 -5.44 11.87 14.31
C ILE A 246 -4.00 11.42 14.54
N SER A 247 -3.02 12.03 13.87
CA SER A 247 -1.60 11.77 14.10
C SER A 247 -1.06 12.56 15.29
N ASP A 248 -0.14 11.97 16.04
CA ASP A 248 0.53 12.64 17.18
C ASP A 248 1.58 13.65 16.70
N TYR A 249 2.23 13.36 15.58
CA TYR A 249 3.14 14.27 14.88
C TYR A 249 3.48 13.79 13.47
N ILE A 250 3.98 14.72 12.67
CA ILE A 250 4.47 14.47 11.31
C ILE A 250 5.96 14.78 11.21
N ILE A 251 6.71 13.91 10.56
CA ILE A 251 8.05 14.16 10.03
C ILE A 251 7.88 14.59 8.59
N GLN A 252 7.95 15.89 8.35
CA GLN A 252 7.77 16.45 7.02
C GLN A 252 9.05 16.27 6.20
N ALA A 253 9.11 15.15 5.47
CA ALA A 253 10.25 14.75 4.64
C ALA A 253 9.82 13.67 3.63
N LYS A 254 10.68 13.41 2.64
CA LYS A 254 10.55 12.20 1.81
C LYS A 254 10.81 10.96 2.65
N THR A 255 10.09 9.89 2.33
CA THR A 255 10.18 8.63 3.08
C THR A 255 11.56 7.97 2.96
N GLY A 256 12.18 8.03 1.77
CA GLY A 256 13.53 7.51 1.55
C GLY A 256 14.64 8.33 2.23
N GLU A 257 14.32 9.54 2.72
CA GLU A 257 15.23 10.34 3.53
C GLU A 257 15.05 10.10 5.04
N ALA A 258 13.80 10.08 5.50
CA ALA A 258 13.51 10.00 6.92
C ALA A 258 13.66 8.59 7.50
N LEU A 259 13.14 7.55 6.80
CA LEU A 259 13.14 6.18 7.28
C LEU A 259 14.55 5.61 7.53
N PRO A 260 15.56 5.78 6.64
CA PRO A 260 16.92 5.34 6.91
C PRO A 260 17.52 5.97 8.17
N LYS A 261 17.29 7.28 8.38
CA LYS A 261 17.76 7.98 9.58
C LYS A 261 17.11 7.44 10.86
N ILE A 262 15.84 7.08 10.81
CA ILE A 262 15.14 6.41 11.93
C ILE A 262 15.80 5.06 12.22
N VAL A 263 16.11 4.26 11.18
CA VAL A 263 16.81 2.97 11.35
C VAL A 263 18.19 3.17 12.00
N GLU A 264 18.95 4.17 11.57
CA GLU A 264 20.24 4.51 12.16
C GLU A 264 20.12 4.90 13.64
N GLU A 265 19.15 5.75 13.98
CA GLU A 265 18.93 6.13 15.39
C GLU A 265 18.49 4.92 16.25
N ILE A 266 17.67 4.03 15.70
CA ILE A 266 17.29 2.79 16.40
C ILE A 266 18.52 1.91 16.68
N ARG A 267 19.44 1.78 15.72
CA ARG A 267 20.70 1.03 15.92
C ARG A 267 21.62 1.64 16.99
N ARG A 268 21.51 2.96 17.25
CA ARG A 268 22.25 3.62 18.32
C ARG A 268 21.64 3.43 19.69
N ILE A 269 20.32 3.19 19.74
CA ILE A 269 19.57 3.02 20.98
C ILE A 269 19.68 1.56 21.49
N LYS A 270 19.71 0.59 20.55
CA LYS A 270 19.87 -0.84 20.85
C LYS A 270 21.34 -1.25 20.98
#